data_bbb745b7fbba4cf4e8028e576b78b220
#
_entry.id   bbb745b7fbba4cf4e8028e576b78b220
#
_cell.length_a   1.000
_cell.length_b   1.000
_cell.length_c   1.000
_cell.angle_alpha   90.00
_cell.angle_beta   90.00
_cell.angle_gamma   90.00
#
_symmetry.space_group_name_H-M   'P 1'
#
loop_
_entity.id
_entity.type
_entity.pdbx_description
1 polymer ?
#
loop_
_entity_poly.entity_id
_entity_poly.type
_entity_poly.pdbx_seq_one_letter_code
_entity_poly.pdbx_strand_id
1 'polypeptide(L)'
;ALNEEMTEHLGYEKHDPAGAGSGNIRNGTRTKTVLTDTTGAVDLDVPRDRAATFEPQIVKKRQRRLSGVDEVVLSLYAKGLTTGEISAHFAEIYGASVSKETISRITDKVIEEMNDWAVRPLDEVYAAIFIDAIVVKVRDGQVANRPFYAAIGVSLAGERDILGLWAGTGGEGAKFWMSVLTDLRNRGIKDTFFVVCDGLKGLPEVVSN
;
A
#
# COMPACT_ATOMS: atom_id res chain seq x y z
N ALA A 1 21.15 -6.28 -1.55
CA ALA A 1 21.07 -6.08 -3.02
C ALA A 1 22.32 -5.37 -3.58
N LEU A 2 22.45 -4.01 -3.59
CA LEU A 2 23.64 -3.34 -4.20
C LEU A 2 24.99 -3.78 -3.58
N ASN A 3 25.03 -4.04 -2.28
CA ASN A 3 26.22 -4.56 -1.62
C ASN A 3 26.49 -6.03 -1.94
N GLU A 4 25.46 -6.82 -2.18
CA GLU A 4 25.54 -8.21 -2.63
C GLU A 4 26.03 -8.27 -4.07
N GLU A 5 25.50 -7.44 -4.97
CA GLU A 5 26.03 -7.31 -6.34
C GLU A 5 27.53 -6.95 -6.33
N MET A 6 27.95 -6.05 -5.42
CA MET A 6 29.36 -5.73 -5.25
C MET A 6 30.17 -6.90 -4.69
N THR A 7 29.62 -7.70 -3.77
CA THR A 7 30.25 -8.90 -3.24
C THR A 7 30.43 -9.95 -4.35
N GLU A 8 29.42 -10.16 -5.15
CA GLU A 8 29.45 -11.06 -6.29
C GLU A 8 30.48 -10.62 -7.34
N HIS A 9 30.53 -9.31 -7.63
CA HIS A 9 31.48 -8.72 -8.56
C HIS A 9 32.94 -8.85 -8.10
N LEU A 10 33.23 -8.65 -6.81
CA LEU A 10 34.58 -8.70 -6.27
C LEU A 10 34.98 -10.06 -5.76
N GLY A 11 34.03 -10.96 -5.48
CA GLY A 11 34.28 -12.32 -4.96
C GLY A 11 34.55 -12.38 -3.45
N TYR A 12 34.36 -11.28 -2.68
CA TYR A 12 34.53 -11.25 -1.23
C TYR A 12 33.53 -10.28 -0.55
N GLU A 13 33.21 -10.55 0.70
CA GLU A 13 32.27 -9.72 1.49
C GLU A 13 32.88 -8.41 1.99
N LYS A 14 32.02 -7.50 2.41
CA LYS A 14 32.45 -6.24 3.02
C LYS A 14 33.18 -6.55 4.33
N HIS A 15 34.38 -5.97 4.50
CA HIS A 15 35.30 -6.19 5.63
C HIS A 15 36.01 -7.55 5.65
N ASP A 16 35.91 -8.35 4.61
CA ASP A 16 36.64 -9.60 4.50
C ASP A 16 38.16 -9.33 4.28
N PRO A 17 39.06 -9.96 5.07
CA PRO A 17 40.51 -9.86 4.88
C PRO A 17 40.97 -10.29 3.49
N ALA A 18 40.25 -11.18 2.81
CA ALA A 18 40.53 -11.60 1.43
C ALA A 18 40.54 -10.42 0.43
N GLY A 19 39.91 -9.33 0.74
CA GLY A 19 39.97 -8.09 -0.05
C GLY A 19 41.32 -7.38 0.02
N ALA A 20 42.13 -7.64 1.06
CA ALA A 20 43.46 -7.05 1.21
C ALA A 20 44.47 -7.80 0.28
N GLY A 21 44.73 -7.22 -0.87
CA GLY A 21 45.66 -7.82 -1.86
C GLY A 21 44.95 -8.33 -3.13
N SER A 22 43.65 -8.26 -3.21
CA SER A 22 42.92 -8.44 -4.47
C SER A 22 43.24 -7.31 -5.45
N GLY A 23 43.28 -7.62 -6.75
CA GLY A 23 43.57 -6.62 -7.79
C GLY A 23 42.56 -5.48 -7.87
N ASN A 24 41.35 -5.67 -7.29
CA ASN A 24 40.31 -4.68 -7.21
C ASN A 24 39.65 -4.68 -5.81
N ILE A 25 39.52 -3.53 -5.20
CA ILE A 25 39.01 -3.39 -3.84
C ILE A 25 37.80 -2.43 -3.79
N ARG A 26 36.98 -2.60 -2.76
CA ARG A 26 35.87 -1.65 -2.46
C ARG A 26 36.42 -0.25 -2.23
N ASN A 27 35.80 0.75 -2.83
CA ASN A 27 36.20 2.16 -2.77
C ASN A 27 35.06 3.09 -2.31
N GLY A 28 34.46 2.73 -1.17
CA GLY A 28 33.36 3.49 -0.60
C GLY A 28 32.05 3.42 -1.41
N THR A 29 31.19 4.39 -1.19
CA THR A 29 29.92 4.54 -1.87
C THR A 29 29.82 5.91 -2.56
N ARG A 30 28.97 6.02 -3.54
CA ARG A 30 28.57 7.28 -4.14
C ARG A 30 27.07 7.43 -4.05
N THR A 31 26.59 8.50 -3.44
CA THR A 31 25.17 8.83 -3.44
C THR A 31 24.74 9.19 -4.86
N LYS A 32 23.66 8.57 -5.30
CA LYS A 32 23.03 8.79 -6.59
C LYS A 32 21.56 9.07 -6.38
N THR A 33 21.13 10.25 -6.74
CA THR A 33 19.70 10.61 -6.73
C THR A 33 19.03 10.05 -7.95
N VAL A 34 17.96 9.27 -7.77
CA VAL A 34 17.09 8.76 -8.83
C VAL A 34 15.67 9.25 -8.62
N LEU A 35 14.96 9.50 -9.71
CA LEU A 35 13.56 9.91 -9.68
C LEU A 35 12.68 8.65 -9.68
N THR A 36 11.69 8.64 -8.80
CA THR A 36 10.61 7.64 -8.82
C THR A 36 9.53 8.06 -9.81
N ASP A 37 8.62 7.14 -10.17
CA ASP A 37 7.65 7.36 -11.25
C ASP A 37 6.67 8.51 -10.96
N THR A 38 6.37 8.79 -9.69
CA THR A 38 5.29 9.74 -9.34
C THR A 38 5.63 10.77 -8.26
N THR A 39 6.62 10.55 -7.39
CA THR A 39 6.67 11.30 -6.12
C THR A 39 8.00 11.95 -5.73
N GLY A 40 9.03 11.86 -6.56
CA GLY A 40 10.24 12.62 -6.30
C GLY A 40 11.55 11.85 -6.28
N ALA A 41 12.55 12.47 -5.69
CA ALA A 41 13.92 12.00 -5.69
C ALA A 41 14.18 11.04 -4.51
N VAL A 42 14.88 9.93 -4.79
CA VAL A 42 15.40 8.98 -3.80
C VAL A 42 16.90 8.92 -3.92
N ASP A 43 17.59 9.02 -2.79
CA ASP A 43 19.04 8.89 -2.75
C ASP A 43 19.47 7.45 -2.50
N LEU A 44 20.31 6.94 -3.40
CA LEU A 44 20.86 5.58 -3.36
C LEU A 44 22.36 5.66 -3.11
N ASP A 45 22.84 4.91 -2.13
CA ASP A 45 24.27 4.73 -1.91
C ASP A 45 24.81 3.58 -2.75
N VAL A 46 25.32 3.92 -3.92
CA VAL A 46 25.87 2.94 -4.88
C VAL A 46 27.32 2.64 -4.50
N PRO A 47 27.67 1.38 -4.18
CA PRO A 47 29.03 1.01 -3.87
C PRO A 47 29.94 1.17 -5.12
N ARG A 48 31.22 1.42 -4.85
CA ARG A 48 32.23 1.60 -5.88
C ARG A 48 33.41 0.65 -5.63
N ASP A 49 34.00 0.22 -6.72
CA ASP A 49 35.30 -0.46 -6.72
C ASP A 49 36.41 0.50 -7.17
N ARG A 50 37.65 0.15 -6.85
CA ARG A 50 38.83 0.99 -7.18
C ARG A 50 39.08 1.06 -8.67
N ALA A 51 38.86 -0.04 -9.37
CA ALA A 51 39.04 -0.14 -10.82
C ALA A 51 37.88 0.49 -11.64
N ALA A 52 36.78 0.90 -10.99
CA ALA A 52 35.56 1.45 -11.59
C ALA A 52 34.91 0.52 -12.63
N THR A 53 35.07 -0.77 -12.45
CA THR A 53 34.52 -1.84 -13.31
C THR A 53 33.13 -2.31 -12.89
N PHE A 54 32.73 -2.00 -11.66
CA PHE A 54 31.42 -2.38 -11.13
C PHE A 54 30.29 -1.63 -11.85
N GLU A 55 29.35 -2.39 -12.38
CA GLU A 55 28.12 -1.89 -12.97
C GLU A 55 26.90 -2.50 -12.26
N PRO A 56 26.25 -1.77 -11.34
CA PRO A 56 25.10 -2.27 -10.63
C PRO A 56 23.93 -2.53 -11.58
N GLN A 57 23.24 -3.66 -11.42
CA GLN A 57 22.08 -4.05 -12.23
C GLN A 57 20.80 -3.36 -11.75
N ILE A 58 20.65 -3.17 -10.43
CA ILE A 58 19.47 -2.53 -9.84
C ILE A 58 19.36 -1.07 -10.25
N VAL A 59 20.50 -0.36 -10.37
CA VAL A 59 20.52 1.04 -10.80
C VAL A 59 21.64 1.24 -11.79
N LYS A 60 21.37 1.00 -13.05
CA LYS A 60 22.35 1.07 -14.14
C LYS A 60 23.06 2.43 -14.21
N LYS A 61 24.29 2.42 -14.70
CA LYS A 61 25.06 3.65 -14.93
C LYS A 61 24.24 4.64 -15.79
N ARG A 62 24.08 5.88 -15.32
CA ARG A 62 23.26 6.94 -15.93
C ARG A 62 21.73 6.78 -15.82
N GLN A 63 21.22 5.75 -15.19
CA GLN A 63 19.79 5.63 -14.89
C GLN A 63 19.40 6.72 -13.90
N ARG A 64 18.41 7.54 -14.24
CA ARG A 64 17.89 8.63 -13.41
C ARG A 64 16.48 8.35 -12.90
N ARG A 65 15.83 7.29 -13.35
CA ARG A 65 14.51 6.86 -12.90
C ARG A 65 14.56 5.43 -12.38
N LEU A 66 13.92 5.20 -11.27
CA LEU A 66 13.68 3.89 -10.68
C LEU A 66 12.17 3.63 -10.76
N SER A 67 11.76 2.75 -11.67
CA SER A 67 10.37 2.30 -11.77
C SER A 67 10.05 1.30 -10.67
N GLY A 68 8.82 1.30 -10.18
CA GLY A 68 8.32 0.31 -9.24
C GLY A 68 8.57 0.61 -7.76
N VAL A 69 9.22 1.73 -7.39
CA VAL A 69 9.39 2.10 -5.96
C VAL A 69 8.04 2.36 -5.30
N ASP A 70 7.16 3.06 -6.00
CA ASP A 70 5.84 3.40 -5.48
C ASP A 70 5.02 2.13 -5.23
N GLU A 71 5.07 1.15 -6.13
CA GLU A 71 4.39 -0.15 -5.98
C GLU A 71 4.92 -0.94 -4.78
N VAL A 72 6.24 -0.94 -4.56
CA VAL A 72 6.85 -1.60 -3.39
C VAL A 72 6.42 -0.89 -2.10
N VAL A 73 6.48 0.45 -2.06
CA VAL A 73 6.02 1.23 -0.90
C VAL A 73 4.56 0.91 -0.59
N LEU A 74 3.68 0.93 -1.59
CA LEU A 74 2.26 0.65 -1.44
C LEU A 74 2.01 -0.79 -0.97
N SER A 75 2.76 -1.77 -1.52
CA SER A 75 2.67 -3.16 -1.09
C SER A 75 3.06 -3.34 0.38
N LEU A 76 4.12 -2.67 0.84
CA LEU A 76 4.57 -2.73 2.21
C LEU A 76 3.60 -1.98 3.16
N TYR A 77 3.08 -0.84 2.72
CA TYR A 77 2.08 -0.09 3.46
C TYR A 77 0.77 -0.87 3.63
N ALA A 78 0.29 -1.52 2.57
CA ALA A 78 -0.88 -2.40 2.61
C ALA A 78 -0.70 -3.61 3.54
N LYS A 79 0.54 -4.05 3.78
CA LYS A 79 0.87 -5.07 4.78
C LYS A 79 0.92 -4.53 6.21
N GLY A 80 0.67 -3.24 6.42
CA GLY A 80 0.61 -2.60 7.73
C GLY A 80 1.94 -2.05 8.25
N LEU A 81 2.98 -1.95 7.43
CA LEU A 81 4.24 -1.34 7.84
C LEU A 81 4.08 0.18 8.00
N THR A 82 4.73 0.73 9.03
CA THR A 82 4.83 2.17 9.22
C THR A 82 5.81 2.80 8.22
N THR A 83 5.72 4.10 7.99
CA THR A 83 6.67 4.83 7.12
C THR A 83 8.13 4.66 7.55
N GLY A 84 8.37 4.50 8.85
CA GLY A 84 9.71 4.24 9.40
C GLY A 84 10.23 2.84 9.05
N GLU A 85 9.38 1.81 9.16
CA GLU A 85 9.71 0.43 8.81
C GLU A 85 9.92 0.28 7.31
N ILE A 86 9.11 0.95 6.50
CA ILE A 86 9.29 0.98 5.03
C ILE A 86 10.63 1.63 4.68
N SER A 87 10.98 2.78 5.30
CA SER A 87 12.27 3.41 5.10
C SER A 87 13.45 2.51 5.49
N ALA A 88 13.33 1.80 6.63
CA ALA A 88 14.34 0.85 7.08
C ALA A 88 14.47 -0.34 6.12
N HIS A 89 13.35 -0.87 5.62
CA HIS A 89 13.33 -1.95 4.63
C HIS A 89 14.06 -1.57 3.34
N PHE A 90 13.82 -0.35 2.84
CA PHE A 90 14.54 0.14 1.65
C PHE A 90 16.04 0.27 1.89
N ALA A 91 16.44 0.75 3.08
CA ALA A 91 17.85 0.85 3.44
C ALA A 91 18.53 -0.54 3.53
N GLU A 92 17.84 -1.52 4.13
CA GLU A 92 18.36 -2.87 4.34
C GLU A 92 18.43 -3.68 3.04
N ILE A 93 17.34 -3.72 2.29
CA ILE A 93 17.23 -4.61 1.12
C ILE A 93 17.82 -4.00 -0.14
N TYR A 94 17.62 -2.70 -0.36
CA TYR A 94 18.02 -2.04 -1.60
C TYR A 94 19.24 -1.12 -1.43
N GLY A 95 19.70 -0.88 -0.19
CA GLY A 95 20.72 0.13 0.08
C GLY A 95 20.26 1.54 -0.30
N ALA A 96 18.95 1.77 -0.27
CA ALA A 96 18.30 2.99 -0.72
C ALA A 96 17.76 3.79 0.47
N SER A 97 17.97 5.09 0.47
CA SER A 97 17.34 5.98 1.45
C SER A 97 16.08 6.60 0.84
N VAL A 98 14.92 6.15 1.32
CA VAL A 98 13.62 6.74 1.00
C VAL A 98 13.16 7.51 2.22
N SER A 99 12.94 8.81 2.08
CA SER A 99 12.51 9.63 3.22
C SER A 99 11.07 9.30 3.63
N LYS A 100 10.74 9.48 4.92
CA LYS A 100 9.39 9.28 5.43
C LYS A 100 8.38 10.18 4.73
N GLU A 101 8.79 11.39 4.36
CA GLU A 101 7.98 12.36 3.62
C GLU A 101 7.68 11.87 2.20
N THR A 102 8.64 11.20 1.55
CA THR A 102 8.42 10.60 0.22
C THR A 102 7.44 9.44 0.32
N ILE A 103 7.62 8.56 1.33
CA ILE A 103 6.69 7.45 1.58
C ILE A 103 5.27 8.00 1.85
N SER A 104 5.15 9.04 2.69
CA SER A 104 3.86 9.67 2.99
C SER A 104 3.18 10.19 1.72
N ARG A 105 3.92 10.89 0.85
CA ARG A 105 3.36 11.38 -0.43
C ARG A 105 2.90 10.26 -1.37
N ILE A 106 3.60 9.12 -1.37
CA ILE A 106 3.18 7.95 -2.15
C ILE A 106 1.86 7.40 -1.58
N THR A 107 1.77 7.26 -0.26
CA THR A 107 0.56 6.75 0.40
C THR A 107 -0.62 7.73 0.33
N ASP A 108 -0.36 9.05 0.38
CA ASP A 108 -1.40 10.08 0.26
C ASP A 108 -2.11 10.03 -1.11
N LYS A 109 -1.39 9.70 -2.17
CA LYS A 109 -1.99 9.46 -3.49
C LYS A 109 -3.01 8.33 -3.49
N VAL A 110 -2.72 7.25 -2.78
CA VAL A 110 -3.66 6.12 -2.66
C VAL A 110 -4.92 6.55 -1.90
N ILE A 111 -4.79 7.46 -0.93
CA ILE A 111 -5.96 8.00 -0.22
C ILE A 111 -6.88 8.78 -1.18
N GLU A 112 -6.31 9.55 -2.11
CA GLU A 112 -7.11 10.24 -3.14
C GLU A 112 -7.84 9.23 -4.03
N GLU A 113 -7.13 8.21 -4.55
CA GLU A 113 -7.73 7.15 -5.36
C GLU A 113 -8.79 6.34 -4.58
N MET A 114 -8.54 6.08 -3.29
CA MET A 114 -9.52 5.43 -2.41
C MET A 114 -10.77 6.30 -2.19
N ASN A 115 -10.60 7.62 -2.05
CA ASN A 115 -11.73 8.54 -1.93
C ASN A 115 -12.56 8.58 -3.21
N ASP A 116 -11.91 8.65 -4.38
CA ASP A 116 -12.59 8.58 -5.68
C ASP A 116 -13.33 7.25 -5.85
N TRP A 117 -12.68 6.14 -5.47
CA TRP A 117 -13.32 4.83 -5.45
C TRP A 117 -14.53 4.79 -4.52
N ALA A 118 -14.43 5.37 -3.32
CA ALA A 118 -15.51 5.37 -2.33
C ALA A 118 -16.76 6.12 -2.79
N VAL A 119 -16.61 7.15 -3.64
CA VAL A 119 -17.73 7.94 -4.14
C VAL A 119 -18.16 7.59 -5.57
N ARG A 120 -17.54 6.57 -6.18
CA ARG A 120 -17.85 6.19 -7.56
C ARG A 120 -19.31 5.82 -7.76
N PRO A 121 -19.88 6.07 -8.94
CA PRO A 121 -21.22 5.59 -9.28
C PRO A 121 -21.32 4.05 -9.20
N LEU A 122 -22.48 3.57 -8.81
CA LEU A 122 -22.82 2.15 -8.71
C LEU A 122 -23.95 1.83 -9.69
N ASP A 123 -24.13 0.53 -9.97
CA ASP A 123 -25.24 0.07 -10.78
C ASP A 123 -26.58 0.36 -10.10
N GLU A 124 -27.62 0.54 -10.90
CA GLU A 124 -28.95 0.87 -10.38
C GLU A 124 -29.62 -0.30 -9.64
N VAL A 125 -29.30 -1.55 -10.06
CA VAL A 125 -29.94 -2.77 -9.53
C VAL A 125 -28.92 -3.85 -9.26
N TYR A 126 -28.99 -4.45 -8.09
CA TYR A 126 -28.18 -5.62 -7.69
C TYR A 126 -29.08 -6.83 -7.41
N ALA A 127 -28.62 -8.03 -7.80
CA ALA A 127 -29.31 -9.27 -7.46
C ALA A 127 -29.26 -9.53 -5.95
N ALA A 128 -28.11 -9.24 -5.32
CA ALA A 128 -27.95 -9.35 -3.87
C ALA A 128 -26.89 -8.36 -3.36
N ILE A 129 -27.09 -7.86 -2.14
CA ILE A 129 -26.09 -7.08 -1.41
C ILE A 129 -25.80 -7.82 -0.09
N PHE A 130 -24.56 -8.22 0.10
CA PHE A 130 -24.07 -8.83 1.33
C PHE A 130 -23.41 -7.77 2.18
N ILE A 131 -23.78 -7.67 3.46
CA ILE A 131 -23.16 -6.74 4.41
C ILE A 131 -22.60 -7.53 5.58
N ASP A 132 -21.30 -7.40 5.82
CA ASP A 132 -20.60 -8.10 6.88
C ASP A 132 -19.61 -7.18 7.61
N ALA A 133 -19.25 -7.56 8.84
CA ALA A 133 -18.34 -6.81 9.69
C ALA A 133 -16.96 -7.48 9.77
N ILE A 134 -15.93 -6.71 9.45
CA ILE A 134 -14.53 -7.11 9.61
C ILE A 134 -13.97 -6.34 10.79
N VAL A 135 -13.47 -7.04 11.81
CA VAL A 135 -12.85 -6.39 12.98
C VAL A 135 -11.34 -6.26 12.74
N VAL A 136 -10.85 -5.03 12.71
CA VAL A 136 -9.44 -4.71 12.52
C VAL A 136 -8.88 -3.93 13.71
N LYS A 137 -7.58 -4.09 13.96
CA LYS A 137 -6.86 -3.28 14.94
C LYS A 137 -6.49 -1.94 14.32
N VAL A 138 -7.01 -0.87 14.87
CA VAL A 138 -6.74 0.50 14.43
C VAL A 138 -5.96 1.22 15.51
N ARG A 139 -4.91 1.92 15.15
CA ARG A 139 -4.19 2.84 16.03
C ARG A 139 -4.65 4.27 15.76
N ASP A 140 -5.40 4.82 16.71
CA ASP A 140 -5.84 6.22 16.72
C ASP A 140 -5.62 6.73 18.16
N GLY A 141 -4.40 7.21 18.44
CA GLY A 141 -3.91 7.46 19.78
C GLY A 141 -3.63 6.16 20.57
N GLN A 142 -4.64 5.31 20.72
CA GLN A 142 -4.52 3.96 21.32
C GLN A 142 -4.88 2.89 20.29
N VAL A 143 -4.35 1.67 20.50
CA VAL A 143 -4.71 0.52 19.68
C VAL A 143 -6.03 -0.05 20.16
N ALA A 144 -7.06 -0.03 19.30
CA ALA A 144 -8.37 -0.59 19.57
C ALA A 144 -8.86 -1.45 18.41
N ASN A 145 -9.68 -2.47 18.74
CA ASN A 145 -10.42 -3.21 17.74
C ASN A 145 -11.59 -2.34 17.26
N ARG A 146 -11.68 -2.09 15.94
CA ARG A 146 -12.81 -1.37 15.32
C ARG A 146 -13.47 -2.24 14.26
N PRO A 147 -14.79 -2.30 14.22
CA PRO A 147 -15.49 -2.94 13.11
C PRO A 147 -15.44 -2.05 11.87
N PHE A 148 -15.21 -2.68 10.72
CA PHE A 148 -15.41 -2.10 9.40
C PHE A 148 -16.48 -2.91 8.69
N TYR A 149 -17.49 -2.25 8.21
CA TYR A 149 -18.59 -2.88 7.50
C TYR A 149 -18.32 -2.81 6.00
N ALA A 150 -18.31 -3.98 5.37
CA ALA A 150 -18.14 -4.12 3.93
C ALA A 150 -19.48 -4.48 3.29
N ALA A 151 -19.89 -3.75 2.25
CA ALA A 151 -21.00 -4.17 1.41
C ALA A 151 -20.45 -4.71 0.09
N ILE A 152 -20.86 -5.95 -0.27
CA ILE A 152 -20.51 -6.62 -1.50
C ILE A 152 -21.79 -6.80 -2.31
N GLY A 153 -21.83 -6.20 -3.50
CA GLY A 153 -22.91 -6.35 -4.45
C GLY A 153 -22.67 -7.50 -5.44
N VAL A 154 -23.73 -8.18 -5.80
CA VAL A 154 -23.74 -9.10 -6.94
C VAL A 154 -24.63 -8.49 -8.01
N SER A 155 -24.05 -8.16 -9.15
CA SER A 155 -24.77 -7.58 -10.29
C SER A 155 -25.77 -8.60 -10.90
N LEU A 156 -26.65 -8.14 -11.79
CA LEU A 156 -27.55 -9.03 -12.54
C LEU A 156 -26.78 -9.98 -13.47
N ALA A 157 -25.53 -9.65 -13.83
CA ALA A 157 -24.65 -10.51 -14.59
C ALA A 157 -23.90 -11.55 -13.74
N GLY A 158 -24.08 -11.52 -12.40
CA GLY A 158 -23.39 -12.40 -11.46
C GLY A 158 -21.99 -11.93 -11.04
N GLU A 159 -21.59 -10.75 -11.43
CA GLU A 159 -20.30 -10.15 -11.05
C GLU A 159 -20.36 -9.61 -9.62
N ARG A 160 -19.25 -9.78 -8.89
CA ARG A 160 -19.12 -9.29 -7.52
C ARG A 160 -18.27 -8.03 -7.48
N ASP A 161 -18.76 -7.01 -6.77
CA ASP A 161 -18.03 -5.78 -6.51
C ASP A 161 -18.18 -5.35 -5.04
N ILE A 162 -17.13 -4.72 -4.48
CA ILE A 162 -17.19 -4.12 -3.16
C ILE A 162 -17.84 -2.74 -3.31
N LEU A 163 -19.06 -2.58 -2.84
CA LEU A 163 -19.83 -1.34 -2.99
C LEU A 163 -19.33 -0.24 -2.06
N GLY A 164 -18.82 -0.59 -0.89
CA GLY A 164 -18.27 0.37 0.06
C GLY A 164 -17.76 -0.27 1.34
N LEU A 165 -17.02 0.57 2.10
CA LEU A 165 -16.44 0.24 3.40
C LEU A 165 -16.74 1.39 4.36
N TRP A 166 -17.32 1.09 5.53
CA TRP A 166 -17.66 2.09 6.54
C TRP A 166 -17.08 1.70 7.89
N ALA A 167 -16.33 2.63 8.50
CA ALA A 167 -15.79 2.44 9.83
C ALA A 167 -16.89 2.58 10.88
N GLY A 168 -17.02 1.60 11.74
CA GLY A 168 -17.93 1.63 12.87
C GLY A 168 -17.23 1.94 14.19
N THR A 169 -18.01 2.15 15.23
CA THR A 169 -17.54 2.38 16.60
C THR A 169 -17.80 1.19 17.53
N GLY A 170 -18.56 0.18 17.04
CA GLY A 170 -18.95 -1.01 17.81
C GLY A 170 -20.19 -0.77 18.66
N GLY A 171 -21.33 -0.67 18.03
CA GLY A 171 -22.61 -0.39 18.68
C GLY A 171 -23.54 0.38 17.77
N GLU A 172 -23.36 0.13 16.47
CA GLU A 172 -24.12 0.77 15.40
C GLU A 172 -25.61 0.44 15.53
N GLY A 173 -26.42 1.46 15.38
CA GLY A 173 -27.87 1.36 15.36
C GLY A 173 -28.47 1.79 14.03
N ALA A 174 -29.79 1.89 13.98
CA ALA A 174 -30.55 2.27 12.80
C ALA A 174 -30.05 3.55 12.09
N LYS A 175 -29.58 4.54 12.86
CA LYS A 175 -29.04 5.79 12.30
C LYS A 175 -27.79 5.58 11.45
N PHE A 176 -26.90 4.71 11.90
CA PHE A 176 -25.68 4.36 11.13
C PHE A 176 -26.06 3.65 9.83
N TRP A 177 -26.94 2.65 9.92
CA TRP A 177 -27.39 1.92 8.73
C TRP A 177 -28.15 2.80 7.75
N MET A 178 -28.96 3.73 8.25
CA MET A 178 -29.60 4.73 7.40
C MET A 178 -28.55 5.55 6.62
N SER A 179 -27.45 5.94 7.24
CA SER A 179 -26.40 6.68 6.54
C SER A 179 -25.69 5.81 5.49
N VAL A 180 -25.43 4.52 5.77
CA VAL A 180 -24.84 3.57 4.83
C VAL A 180 -25.75 3.36 3.60
N LEU A 181 -27.05 3.09 3.83
CA LEU A 181 -28.00 2.89 2.74
C LEU A 181 -28.25 4.17 1.94
N THR A 182 -28.22 5.32 2.60
CA THR A 182 -28.31 6.62 1.92
C THR A 182 -27.10 6.88 1.02
N ASP A 183 -25.88 6.53 1.48
CA ASP A 183 -24.67 6.61 0.67
C ASP A 183 -24.77 5.74 -0.59
N LEU A 184 -25.14 4.48 -0.44
CA LEU A 184 -25.35 3.54 -1.56
C LEU A 184 -26.38 4.07 -2.55
N ARG A 185 -27.51 4.60 -2.05
CA ARG A 185 -28.58 5.21 -2.87
C ARG A 185 -28.07 6.45 -3.62
N ASN A 186 -27.34 7.33 -2.95
CA ASN A 186 -26.79 8.55 -3.55
C ASN A 186 -25.79 8.25 -4.67
N ARG A 187 -25.14 7.10 -4.59
CA ARG A 187 -24.20 6.61 -5.59
C ARG A 187 -24.85 5.83 -6.74
N GLY A 188 -26.17 5.68 -6.73
CA GLY A 188 -26.94 5.20 -7.87
C GLY A 188 -27.81 3.98 -7.64
N ILE A 189 -27.68 3.24 -6.54
CA ILE A 189 -28.48 2.06 -6.27
C ILE A 189 -29.95 2.45 -6.06
N LYS A 190 -30.84 1.88 -6.85
CA LYS A 190 -32.29 2.10 -6.78
C LYS A 190 -33.01 0.92 -6.17
N ASP A 191 -32.50 -0.32 -6.43
CA ASP A 191 -33.18 -1.54 -6.00
C ASP A 191 -32.20 -2.71 -5.79
N THR A 192 -32.59 -3.69 -4.97
CA THR A 192 -31.90 -4.97 -4.79
C THR A 192 -32.92 -6.04 -4.41
N PHE A 193 -32.77 -7.25 -4.93
CA PHE A 193 -33.69 -8.33 -4.62
C PHE A 193 -33.46 -8.93 -3.23
N PHE A 194 -32.20 -8.96 -2.78
CA PHE A 194 -31.83 -9.52 -1.47
C PHE A 194 -30.80 -8.66 -0.77
N VAL A 195 -31.03 -8.40 0.52
CA VAL A 195 -30.00 -7.91 1.44
C VAL A 195 -29.67 -9.01 2.44
N VAL A 196 -28.44 -9.44 2.49
CA VAL A 196 -27.94 -10.52 3.34
C VAL A 196 -26.99 -9.96 4.39
N CYS A 197 -27.27 -10.18 5.66
CA CYS A 197 -26.43 -9.76 6.76
C CYS A 197 -26.49 -10.76 7.91
N ASP A 198 -25.44 -10.83 8.73
CA ASP A 198 -25.41 -11.66 9.94
C ASP A 198 -25.48 -10.79 11.20
N GLY A 199 -26.66 -10.79 11.83
CA GLY A 199 -26.87 -10.23 13.17
C GLY A 199 -26.58 -8.73 13.35
N LEU A 200 -26.59 -7.94 12.28
CA LEU A 200 -26.34 -6.50 12.33
C LEU A 200 -27.55 -5.76 12.88
N LYS A 201 -27.48 -5.38 14.17
CA LYS A 201 -28.57 -4.70 14.87
C LYS A 201 -28.95 -3.39 14.19
N GLY A 202 -30.25 -3.17 13.98
CA GLY A 202 -30.80 -1.97 13.38
C GLY A 202 -30.77 -1.94 11.85
N LEU A 203 -30.06 -2.86 11.18
CA LEU A 203 -30.10 -2.93 9.71
C LEU A 203 -31.42 -3.47 9.18
N PRO A 204 -31.98 -4.59 9.71
CA PRO A 204 -33.26 -5.11 9.22
C PRO A 204 -34.42 -4.09 9.34
N GLU A 205 -34.43 -3.32 10.42
CA GLU A 205 -35.46 -2.29 10.65
C GLU A 205 -35.36 -1.16 9.62
N VAL A 206 -34.15 -0.81 9.20
CA VAL A 206 -33.93 0.27 8.20
C VAL A 206 -34.22 -0.20 6.79
N VAL A 207 -33.94 -1.47 6.46
CA VAL A 207 -34.23 -2.05 5.14
C VAL A 207 -35.73 -2.25 4.93
N SER A 208 -36.50 -2.51 6.02
CA SER A 208 -37.93 -2.74 5.96
C SER A 208 -38.79 -1.47 5.89
N ASN A 209 -38.21 -0.29 6.08
CA ASN A 209 -38.86 1.03 6.04
C ASN A 209 -38.59 1.75 4.73
#